data_cae5311fc1ec25c33970a610166f9d65
#
_entry.id   cae5311fc1ec25c33970a610166f9d65
#
_cell.length_a   1.000
_cell.length_b   1.000
_cell.length_c   1.000
_cell.angle_alpha   90.00
_cell.angle_beta   90.00
_cell.angle_gamma   90.00
#
_symmetry.space_group_name_H-M   'P 1'
#
loop_
_entity.id
_entity.type
_entity.pdbx_description
1 polymer ?
#
loop_
_entity_poly.entity_id
_entity_poly.type
_entity_poly.pdbx_seq_one_letter_code
_entity_poly.pdbx_strand_id
1 'polypeptide(L)'
;MLVPLSWLKDFVDIDLEPKELEKKLFDCGFEVEECWEVGKDISNVVVGLVEKCEPIPDTHLHVCQVNAGEHGTFQVCCGADNVKEGGKYPLALVGATVIETEKDHVTVIGVATIKKGKLRGVDSEGMLCSGVELGVSEDMYPGAGYNGLLVFPEDTPVGVDVKPILGLDDWIFDVSITANRPDCQSIYGLAREVAAALDKPLKEIDLSYTETDVENEGFSVTVEDPDLCPRYIGHYVYDVKIGESPLWMKRRLAMVGNNSISNIVDITNYIMRELGQPMHAFDGNFLEGNKIVVRRAKQGEKIVTLDENEFELTTDNLVICDGVKPVALAGIMGGLNSEIRDTTTTVTFEAAKFMRD
;
A
#
# COMPACT_ATOMS: atom_id res chain seq x y z
N MET A 1 -4.76 12.00 -8.95
CA MET A 1 -4.40 11.49 -7.60
C MET A 1 -5.38 10.41 -7.22
N LEU A 2 -4.89 9.19 -6.93
CA LEU A 2 -5.76 8.08 -6.52
C LEU A 2 -6.25 8.29 -5.08
N VAL A 3 -7.56 8.14 -4.88
CA VAL A 3 -8.24 8.42 -3.61
C VAL A 3 -9.20 7.28 -3.29
N PRO A 4 -8.86 6.37 -2.36
CA PRO A 4 -9.76 5.34 -1.89
C PRO A 4 -10.92 5.94 -1.08
N LEU A 5 -12.15 5.51 -1.34
CA LEU A 5 -13.33 5.98 -0.62
C LEU A 5 -13.27 5.63 0.86
N SER A 6 -12.79 4.43 1.21
CA SER A 6 -12.62 4.01 2.60
C SER A 6 -11.69 4.95 3.37
N TRP A 7 -10.62 5.45 2.72
CA TRP A 7 -9.68 6.37 3.35
C TRP A 7 -10.29 7.78 3.57
N LEU A 8 -11.11 8.27 2.63
CA LEU A 8 -11.87 9.51 2.83
C LEU A 8 -12.87 9.39 4.00
N LYS A 9 -13.52 8.23 4.17
CA LYS A 9 -14.45 7.95 5.24
C LYS A 9 -13.85 7.99 6.65
N ASP A 10 -12.54 7.87 6.78
CA ASP A 10 -11.87 8.10 8.06
C ASP A 10 -12.06 9.54 8.54
N PHE A 11 -12.15 10.49 7.62
CA PHE A 11 -12.19 11.93 7.91
C PHE A 11 -13.56 12.58 7.73
N VAL A 12 -14.45 11.95 6.95
CA VAL A 12 -15.81 12.49 6.67
C VAL A 12 -16.81 11.36 6.63
N ASP A 13 -17.97 11.56 7.21
CA ASP A 13 -19.07 10.60 7.10
C ASP A 13 -19.74 10.73 5.71
N ILE A 14 -19.42 9.82 4.81
CA ILE A 14 -19.90 9.82 3.43
C ILE A 14 -20.96 8.72 3.28
N ASP A 15 -22.23 9.13 3.12
CA ASP A 15 -23.37 8.23 2.94
C ASP A 15 -23.82 8.15 1.48
N LEU A 16 -23.16 8.87 0.59
CA LEU A 16 -23.48 8.89 -0.84
C LEU A 16 -22.92 7.66 -1.54
N GLU A 17 -23.63 7.23 -2.58
CA GLU A 17 -23.08 6.29 -3.55
C GLU A 17 -21.86 6.90 -4.27
N PRO A 18 -20.86 6.09 -4.64
CA PRO A 18 -19.61 6.59 -5.24
C PRO A 18 -19.82 7.51 -6.45
N LYS A 19 -20.78 7.19 -7.33
CA LYS A 19 -21.11 8.03 -8.49
C LYS A 19 -21.80 9.36 -8.14
N GLU A 20 -22.45 9.44 -7.00
CA GLU A 20 -23.02 10.69 -6.48
C GLU A 20 -21.91 11.57 -5.88
N LEU A 21 -20.94 10.95 -5.18
CA LEU A 21 -19.77 11.66 -4.67
C LEU A 21 -18.91 12.20 -5.81
N GLU A 22 -18.67 11.43 -6.88
CA GLU A 22 -17.98 11.88 -8.09
C GLU A 22 -18.61 13.17 -8.62
N LYS A 23 -19.95 13.21 -8.75
CA LYS A 23 -20.67 14.40 -9.18
C LYS A 23 -20.47 15.59 -8.23
N LYS A 24 -20.47 15.35 -6.92
CA LYS A 24 -20.22 16.40 -5.93
C LYS A 24 -18.81 16.98 -6.04
N LEU A 25 -17.80 16.16 -6.33
CA LEU A 25 -16.45 16.62 -6.58
C LEU A 25 -16.39 17.50 -7.81
N PHE A 26 -17.07 17.15 -8.92
CA PHE A 26 -17.19 18.02 -10.10
C PHE A 26 -17.87 19.36 -9.77
N ASP A 27 -18.95 19.34 -9.00
CA ASP A 27 -19.66 20.55 -8.58
C ASP A 27 -18.76 21.51 -7.75
N CYS A 28 -17.73 20.96 -7.08
CA CYS A 28 -16.72 21.71 -6.32
C CYS A 28 -15.48 22.11 -7.16
N GLY A 29 -15.45 21.74 -8.44
CA GLY A 29 -14.35 22.09 -9.36
C GLY A 29 -13.20 21.09 -9.36
N PHE A 30 -13.40 19.88 -8.84
CA PHE A 30 -12.44 18.77 -8.96
C PHE A 30 -12.85 17.86 -10.13
N GLU A 31 -11.99 17.72 -11.10
CA GLU A 31 -12.16 16.76 -12.18
C GLU A 31 -11.80 15.35 -11.69
N VAL A 32 -12.74 14.42 -11.81
CA VAL A 32 -12.50 13.00 -11.58
C VAL A 32 -12.30 12.34 -12.93
N GLU A 33 -11.08 11.94 -13.25
CA GLU A 33 -10.74 11.35 -14.53
C GLU A 33 -11.34 9.96 -14.66
N GLU A 34 -11.31 9.18 -13.57
CA GLU A 34 -11.87 7.84 -13.50
C GLU A 34 -12.40 7.53 -12.08
N CYS A 35 -13.47 6.75 -12.01
CA CYS A 35 -14.03 6.25 -10.75
C CYS A 35 -14.43 4.78 -10.92
N TRP A 36 -13.80 3.86 -10.17
CA TRP A 36 -14.02 2.42 -10.31
C TRP A 36 -14.07 1.68 -8.98
N GLU A 37 -14.79 0.56 -8.97
CA GLU A 37 -14.78 -0.43 -7.87
C GLU A 37 -13.52 -1.30 -7.99
N VAL A 38 -12.78 -1.48 -6.89
CA VAL A 38 -11.49 -2.23 -6.87
C VAL A 38 -11.68 -3.68 -7.30
N GLY A 39 -12.72 -4.36 -6.89
CA GLY A 39 -13.00 -5.75 -7.24
C GLY A 39 -14.12 -5.93 -8.28
N LYS A 40 -14.32 -4.98 -9.21
CA LYS A 40 -15.44 -5.00 -10.17
C LYS A 40 -15.53 -6.28 -11.01
N ASP A 41 -14.39 -6.83 -11.36
CA ASP A 41 -14.27 -8.00 -12.23
C ASP A 41 -14.37 -9.35 -11.49
N ILE A 42 -14.46 -9.30 -10.16
CA ILE A 42 -14.57 -10.45 -9.27
C ILE A 42 -15.99 -10.52 -8.71
N SER A 43 -16.65 -11.67 -8.89
CA SER A 43 -17.97 -11.89 -8.33
C SER A 43 -18.18 -13.36 -7.97
N ASN A 44 -19.02 -13.60 -6.95
CA ASN A 44 -19.45 -14.93 -6.54
C ASN A 44 -18.27 -15.86 -6.18
N VAL A 45 -17.24 -15.31 -5.54
CA VAL A 45 -16.08 -16.04 -4.99
C VAL A 45 -16.19 -16.03 -3.47
N VAL A 46 -16.14 -17.21 -2.87
CA VAL A 46 -16.33 -17.41 -1.44
C VAL A 46 -15.18 -18.20 -0.82
N VAL A 47 -15.06 -18.18 0.50
CA VAL A 47 -14.09 -19.01 1.21
C VAL A 47 -14.55 -20.48 1.18
N GLY A 48 -13.78 -21.35 0.53
CA GLY A 48 -14.01 -22.79 0.47
C GLY A 48 -13.03 -23.56 1.37
N LEU A 49 -13.55 -24.52 2.13
CA LEU A 49 -12.77 -25.49 2.91
C LEU A 49 -12.65 -26.78 2.13
N VAL A 50 -11.44 -27.22 1.85
CA VAL A 50 -11.19 -28.53 1.21
C VAL A 50 -11.33 -29.62 2.28
N GLU A 51 -12.46 -30.36 2.23
CA GLU A 51 -12.72 -31.46 3.18
C GLU A 51 -12.04 -32.78 2.76
N LYS A 52 -11.86 -32.98 1.44
CA LYS A 52 -11.14 -34.13 0.88
C LYS A 52 -10.33 -33.67 -0.34
N CYS A 53 -9.15 -34.29 -0.51
CA CYS A 53 -8.25 -34.00 -1.62
C CYS A 53 -7.59 -35.29 -2.08
N GLU A 54 -8.04 -35.84 -3.22
CA GLU A 54 -7.57 -37.11 -3.75
C GLU A 54 -6.87 -36.89 -5.11
N PRO A 55 -5.66 -37.46 -5.32
CA PRO A 55 -4.96 -37.31 -6.59
C PRO A 55 -5.68 -38.07 -7.71
N ILE A 56 -5.71 -37.50 -8.92
CA ILE A 56 -6.18 -38.20 -10.12
C ILE A 56 -4.99 -38.98 -10.69
N PRO A 57 -5.11 -40.35 -10.84
CA PRO A 57 -4.02 -41.16 -11.33
C PRO A 57 -3.46 -40.64 -12.67
N ASP A 58 -2.14 -40.75 -12.84
CA ASP A 58 -1.38 -40.36 -14.03
C ASP A 58 -1.51 -38.86 -14.41
N THR A 59 -1.85 -38.00 -13.46
CA THR A 59 -1.94 -36.54 -13.64
C THR A 59 -1.37 -35.79 -12.44
N HIS A 60 -1.15 -34.47 -12.59
CA HIS A 60 -0.85 -33.56 -11.48
C HIS A 60 -2.13 -33.01 -10.82
N LEU A 61 -3.33 -33.48 -11.25
CA LEU A 61 -4.60 -32.96 -10.78
C LEU A 61 -5.08 -33.68 -9.53
N HIS A 62 -5.84 -32.96 -8.71
CA HIS A 62 -6.55 -33.48 -7.54
C HIS A 62 -8.06 -33.26 -7.70
N VAL A 63 -8.85 -34.22 -7.21
CA VAL A 63 -10.29 -34.05 -6.99
C VAL A 63 -10.50 -33.60 -5.54
N CYS A 64 -11.08 -32.43 -5.38
CA CYS A 64 -11.36 -31.86 -4.07
C CYS A 64 -12.87 -31.83 -3.81
N GLN A 65 -13.28 -32.20 -2.59
CA GLN A 65 -14.60 -31.87 -2.07
C GLN A 65 -14.46 -30.60 -1.24
N VAL A 66 -15.08 -29.53 -1.72
CA VAL A 66 -14.92 -28.17 -1.14
C VAL A 66 -16.24 -27.72 -0.53
N ASN A 67 -16.24 -27.57 0.75
CA ASN A 67 -17.37 -27.03 1.54
C ASN A 67 -17.34 -25.49 1.45
N ALA A 68 -18.43 -24.90 0.99
CA ALA A 68 -18.64 -23.45 0.88
C ALA A 68 -19.75 -22.95 1.83
N GLY A 69 -19.91 -23.56 2.99
CA GLY A 69 -20.88 -23.16 4.00
C GLY A 69 -22.33 -23.24 3.46
N GLU A 70 -23.08 -22.16 3.54
CA GLU A 70 -24.49 -22.08 3.10
C GLU A 70 -24.66 -22.34 1.60
N HIS A 71 -23.61 -22.18 0.79
CA HIS A 71 -23.65 -22.44 -0.65
C HIS A 71 -23.60 -23.94 -0.98
N GLY A 72 -23.22 -24.80 -0.02
CA GLY A 72 -23.13 -26.25 -0.19
C GLY A 72 -21.71 -26.77 -0.38
N THR A 73 -21.60 -28.05 -0.80
CA THR A 73 -20.31 -28.70 -1.06
C THR A 73 -20.19 -28.99 -2.56
N PHE A 74 -19.03 -28.66 -3.13
CA PHE A 74 -18.76 -28.76 -4.57
C PHE A 74 -17.56 -29.66 -4.85
N GLN A 75 -17.66 -30.46 -5.90
CA GLN A 75 -16.52 -31.17 -6.44
C GLN A 75 -15.73 -30.26 -7.36
N VAL A 76 -14.45 -30.06 -7.09
CA VAL A 76 -13.56 -29.18 -7.86
C VAL A 76 -12.28 -29.93 -8.23
N CYS A 77 -11.89 -29.88 -9.49
CA CYS A 77 -10.60 -30.38 -9.95
C CYS A 77 -9.57 -29.25 -9.87
N CYS A 78 -8.46 -29.49 -9.18
CA CYS A 78 -7.40 -28.50 -8.96
C CYS A 78 -6.04 -29.07 -9.36
N GLY A 79 -5.22 -28.26 -10.04
CA GLY A 79 -3.86 -28.60 -10.45
C GLY A 79 -2.76 -27.90 -9.67
N ALA A 80 -3.12 -27.15 -8.65
CA ALA A 80 -2.14 -26.41 -7.84
C ALA A 80 -1.43 -27.33 -6.84
N ASP A 81 -0.11 -27.17 -6.72
CA ASP A 81 0.73 -28.03 -5.85
C ASP A 81 0.47 -27.80 -4.36
N ASN A 82 -0.09 -26.63 -3.99
CA ASN A 82 -0.35 -26.27 -2.59
C ASN A 82 -1.78 -26.60 -2.13
N VAL A 83 -2.62 -27.26 -2.96
CA VAL A 83 -3.93 -27.73 -2.50
C VAL A 83 -3.77 -28.89 -1.51
N LYS A 84 -4.48 -28.83 -0.39
CA LYS A 84 -4.45 -29.88 0.63
C LYS A 84 -5.76 -29.98 1.39
N GLU A 85 -6.03 -31.13 1.96
CA GLU A 85 -7.13 -31.36 2.89
C GLU A 85 -6.99 -30.48 4.14
N GLY A 86 -8.08 -29.88 4.60
CA GLY A 86 -8.14 -28.91 5.69
C GLY A 86 -7.75 -27.48 5.29
N GLY A 87 -7.26 -27.25 4.08
CA GLY A 87 -6.91 -25.93 3.58
C GLY A 87 -8.14 -25.09 3.22
N LYS A 88 -8.07 -23.79 3.46
CA LYS A 88 -9.07 -22.80 3.05
C LYS A 88 -8.55 -21.95 1.91
N TYR A 89 -9.34 -21.84 0.85
CA TYR A 89 -8.97 -21.20 -0.42
C TYR A 89 -10.14 -20.40 -0.98
N PRO A 90 -9.91 -19.40 -1.84
CA PRO A 90 -10.97 -18.78 -2.60
C PRO A 90 -11.58 -19.80 -3.56
N LEU A 91 -12.88 -20.00 -3.47
CA LEU A 91 -13.67 -20.85 -4.35
C LEU A 91 -14.56 -19.98 -5.23
N ALA A 92 -14.26 -19.91 -6.51
CA ALA A 92 -15.13 -19.34 -7.52
C ALA A 92 -16.25 -20.35 -7.85
N LEU A 93 -17.48 -20.00 -7.52
CA LEU A 93 -18.67 -20.82 -7.79
C LEU A 93 -19.02 -20.79 -9.27
N VAL A 94 -19.89 -21.68 -9.71
CA VAL A 94 -20.41 -21.63 -11.08
C VAL A 94 -21.17 -20.32 -11.31
N GLY A 95 -20.80 -19.59 -12.37
CA GLY A 95 -21.30 -18.25 -12.64
C GLY A 95 -20.43 -17.12 -12.07
N ALA A 96 -19.43 -17.44 -11.25
CA ALA A 96 -18.45 -16.46 -10.76
C ALA A 96 -17.66 -15.85 -11.92
N THR A 97 -17.22 -14.61 -11.73
CA THR A 97 -16.24 -13.97 -12.61
C THR A 97 -14.91 -13.81 -11.89
N VAL A 98 -13.82 -14.04 -12.61
CA VAL A 98 -12.44 -13.94 -12.16
C VAL A 98 -11.56 -13.36 -13.28
N ILE A 99 -10.38 -12.87 -12.93
CA ILE A 99 -9.40 -12.40 -13.92
C ILE A 99 -8.91 -13.60 -14.74
N GLU A 100 -8.91 -13.44 -16.04
CA GLU A 100 -8.34 -14.40 -16.97
C GLU A 100 -6.91 -13.99 -17.33
N THR A 101 -5.98 -14.94 -17.19
CA THR A 101 -4.58 -14.74 -17.52
C THR A 101 -4.13 -15.65 -18.66
N GLU A 102 -3.03 -15.29 -19.31
CA GLU A 102 -2.33 -16.22 -20.22
C GLU A 102 -1.75 -17.40 -19.43
N LYS A 103 -1.12 -18.34 -20.16
CA LYS A 103 -0.48 -19.53 -19.56
C LYS A 103 0.70 -19.21 -18.62
N ASP A 104 1.20 -17.99 -18.64
CA ASP A 104 2.22 -17.49 -17.74
C ASP A 104 1.69 -17.15 -16.34
N HIS A 105 0.34 -17.16 -16.17
CA HIS A 105 -0.37 -16.78 -14.96
C HIS A 105 -0.05 -15.35 -14.44
N VAL A 106 0.41 -14.48 -15.32
CA VAL A 106 0.77 -13.08 -15.02
C VAL A 106 0.06 -12.10 -15.96
N THR A 107 0.08 -12.38 -17.26
CA THR A 107 -0.48 -11.49 -18.27
C THR A 107 -2.01 -11.58 -18.28
N VAL A 108 -2.67 -10.51 -17.87
CA VAL A 108 -4.14 -10.39 -17.87
C VAL A 108 -4.65 -10.24 -19.30
N ILE A 109 -5.59 -11.11 -19.71
CA ILE A 109 -6.24 -11.08 -21.04
C ILE A 109 -7.72 -10.75 -20.99
N GLY A 110 -8.33 -10.77 -19.81
CA GLY A 110 -9.74 -10.43 -19.67
C GLY A 110 -10.37 -10.91 -18.37
N VAL A 111 -11.67 -11.18 -18.43
CA VAL A 111 -12.47 -11.71 -17.33
C VAL A 111 -13.13 -12.99 -17.78
N ALA A 112 -12.92 -14.07 -17.04
CA ALA A 112 -13.52 -15.37 -17.29
C ALA A 112 -14.74 -15.61 -16.41
N THR A 113 -15.77 -16.26 -16.97
CA THR A 113 -16.90 -16.76 -16.19
C THR A 113 -16.73 -18.25 -15.93
N ILE A 114 -16.78 -18.64 -14.66
CA ILE A 114 -16.62 -20.03 -14.24
C ILE A 114 -17.85 -20.85 -14.61
N LYS A 115 -17.63 -21.97 -15.28
CA LYS A 115 -18.66 -22.90 -15.75
C LYS A 115 -18.39 -24.29 -15.21
N LYS A 116 -19.45 -25.11 -15.11
CA LYS A 116 -19.28 -26.57 -14.93
C LYS A 116 -18.48 -27.14 -16.07
N GLY A 117 -17.47 -27.91 -15.75
CA GLY A 117 -16.57 -28.50 -16.74
C GLY A 117 -16.15 -29.91 -16.40
N LYS A 118 -15.38 -30.52 -17.29
CA LYS A 118 -14.72 -31.81 -17.06
C LYS A 118 -13.23 -31.68 -17.32
N LEU A 119 -12.43 -32.07 -16.35
CA LEU A 119 -10.99 -32.15 -16.45
C LEU A 119 -10.57 -33.62 -16.35
N ARG A 120 -9.95 -34.14 -17.44
CA ARG A 120 -9.57 -35.57 -17.54
C ARG A 120 -10.72 -36.56 -17.24
N GLY A 121 -11.96 -36.19 -17.60
CA GLY A 121 -13.16 -37.02 -17.39
C GLY A 121 -13.84 -36.87 -16.04
N VAL A 122 -13.28 -36.08 -15.12
CA VAL A 122 -13.84 -35.79 -13.79
C VAL A 122 -14.58 -34.47 -13.83
N ASP A 123 -15.79 -34.43 -13.27
CA ASP A 123 -16.61 -33.22 -13.22
C ASP A 123 -16.01 -32.18 -12.21
N SER A 124 -16.03 -30.90 -12.60
CA SER A 124 -15.63 -29.77 -11.75
C SER A 124 -16.75 -28.73 -11.74
N GLU A 125 -17.21 -28.38 -10.55
CA GLU A 125 -18.34 -27.45 -10.30
C GLU A 125 -17.86 -26.14 -9.63
N GLY A 126 -16.72 -25.61 -10.07
CA GLY A 126 -16.11 -24.42 -9.56
C GLY A 126 -14.62 -24.40 -9.83
N MET A 127 -13.93 -23.38 -9.33
CA MET A 127 -12.49 -23.24 -9.45
C MET A 127 -11.90 -22.68 -8.13
N LEU A 128 -10.84 -23.31 -7.64
CA LEU A 128 -10.01 -22.71 -6.58
C LEU A 128 -9.07 -21.69 -7.22
N CYS A 129 -8.92 -20.51 -6.61
CA CYS A 129 -8.25 -19.38 -7.25
C CYS A 129 -6.91 -19.05 -6.60
N SER A 130 -5.99 -18.56 -7.42
CA SER A 130 -4.77 -17.86 -7.03
C SER A 130 -5.04 -16.37 -6.73
N GLY A 131 -4.05 -15.66 -6.18
CA GLY A 131 -4.12 -14.21 -6.01
C GLY A 131 -4.27 -13.46 -7.33
N VAL A 132 -3.58 -13.90 -8.38
CA VAL A 132 -3.61 -13.28 -9.71
C VAL A 132 -5.02 -13.35 -10.34
N GLU A 133 -5.69 -14.50 -10.23
CA GLU A 133 -7.06 -14.69 -10.75
C GLU A 133 -8.10 -13.83 -9.98
N LEU A 134 -7.73 -13.33 -8.80
CA LEU A 134 -8.54 -12.40 -8.01
C LEU A 134 -8.09 -10.94 -8.18
N GLY A 135 -7.05 -10.68 -8.96
CA GLY A 135 -6.48 -9.33 -9.12
C GLY A 135 -5.85 -8.78 -7.84
N VAL A 136 -5.33 -9.67 -6.99
CA VAL A 136 -4.75 -9.32 -5.68
C VAL A 136 -3.24 -9.45 -5.75
N SER A 137 -2.53 -8.40 -5.33
CA SER A 137 -1.07 -8.40 -5.17
C SER A 137 -0.66 -8.82 -3.75
N GLU A 138 0.64 -9.08 -3.56
CA GLU A 138 1.22 -9.35 -2.24
C GLU A 138 0.99 -8.22 -1.24
N ASP A 139 0.94 -6.96 -1.70
CA ASP A 139 0.67 -5.80 -0.86
C ASP A 139 -0.81 -5.69 -0.45
N MET A 140 -1.71 -6.29 -1.22
CA MET A 140 -3.13 -6.37 -0.88
C MET A 140 -3.42 -7.50 0.10
N TYR A 141 -2.77 -8.65 -0.10
CA TYR A 141 -2.96 -9.81 0.77
C TYR A 141 -1.72 -10.71 0.78
N PRO A 142 -1.19 -11.10 1.97
CA PRO A 142 -0.01 -11.95 2.07
C PRO A 142 -0.20 -13.30 1.39
N GLY A 143 0.77 -13.71 0.60
CA GLY A 143 0.74 -14.95 -0.19
C GLY A 143 0.02 -14.83 -1.53
N ALA A 144 -0.52 -13.67 -1.89
CA ALA A 144 -1.18 -13.47 -3.19
C ALA A 144 -0.21 -13.50 -4.38
N GLY A 145 1.07 -13.16 -4.16
CA GLY A 145 2.12 -13.25 -5.17
C GLY A 145 2.65 -14.66 -5.40
N TYR A 146 2.22 -15.64 -4.60
CA TYR A 146 2.65 -17.03 -4.77
C TYR A 146 2.04 -17.66 -6.04
N ASN A 147 2.86 -18.39 -6.78
CA ASN A 147 2.38 -19.15 -7.95
C ASN A 147 1.66 -20.42 -7.51
N GLY A 148 0.40 -20.31 -7.14
CA GLY A 148 -0.47 -21.36 -6.64
C GLY A 148 -1.75 -20.75 -6.06
N LEU A 149 -2.50 -21.54 -5.29
CA LEU A 149 -3.73 -21.04 -4.66
C LEU A 149 -3.41 -20.03 -3.56
N LEU A 150 -4.24 -19.00 -3.46
CA LEU A 150 -4.26 -18.12 -2.31
C LEU A 150 -4.79 -18.86 -1.07
N VAL A 151 -4.06 -18.80 0.05
CA VAL A 151 -4.40 -19.56 1.26
C VAL A 151 -4.95 -18.62 2.32
N PHE A 152 -6.11 -18.94 2.87
CA PHE A 152 -6.67 -18.24 4.02
C PHE A 152 -6.26 -18.88 5.35
N PRO A 153 -6.17 -18.09 6.44
CA PRO A 153 -5.99 -18.59 7.81
C PRO A 153 -7.08 -19.59 8.23
N GLU A 154 -6.74 -20.48 9.15
CA GLU A 154 -7.65 -21.53 9.64
C GLU A 154 -8.92 -20.99 10.31
N ASP A 155 -8.87 -19.81 10.91
CA ASP A 155 -9.99 -19.14 11.57
C ASP A 155 -10.91 -18.39 10.62
N THR A 156 -10.56 -18.26 9.31
CA THR A 156 -11.40 -17.59 8.33
C THR A 156 -12.74 -18.30 8.17
N PRO A 157 -13.89 -17.61 8.30
CA PRO A 157 -15.21 -18.23 8.15
C PRO A 157 -15.43 -18.82 6.75
N VAL A 158 -15.99 -20.03 6.67
CA VAL A 158 -16.30 -20.70 5.41
C VAL A 158 -17.58 -20.15 4.81
N GLY A 159 -17.62 -19.99 3.49
CA GLY A 159 -18.79 -19.52 2.74
C GLY A 159 -18.97 -18.01 2.67
N VAL A 160 -18.12 -17.23 3.34
CA VAL A 160 -18.17 -15.75 3.26
C VAL A 160 -17.55 -15.26 1.95
N ASP A 161 -18.01 -14.10 1.47
CA ASP A 161 -17.44 -13.42 0.30
C ASP A 161 -15.97 -13.07 0.56
N VAL A 162 -15.11 -13.29 -0.42
CA VAL A 162 -13.67 -13.01 -0.31
C VAL A 162 -13.34 -11.54 -0.46
N LYS A 163 -14.20 -10.72 -1.09
CA LYS A 163 -13.89 -9.30 -1.38
C LYS A 163 -13.49 -8.50 -0.13
N PRO A 164 -14.24 -8.50 0.97
CA PRO A 164 -13.86 -7.76 2.18
C PRO A 164 -12.56 -8.27 2.80
N ILE A 165 -12.33 -9.58 2.74
CA ILE A 165 -11.11 -10.20 3.29
C ILE A 165 -9.87 -9.73 2.50
N LEU A 166 -10.02 -9.60 1.17
CA LEU A 166 -8.95 -9.25 0.25
C LEU A 166 -8.80 -7.75 0.02
N GLY A 167 -9.71 -6.92 0.55
CA GLY A 167 -9.74 -5.47 0.31
C GLY A 167 -10.18 -5.11 -1.11
N LEU A 168 -11.09 -5.89 -1.68
CA LEU A 168 -11.64 -5.71 -3.04
C LEU A 168 -13.02 -5.04 -3.04
N ASP A 169 -13.45 -4.49 -1.91
CA ASP A 169 -14.76 -3.86 -1.68
C ASP A 169 -14.69 -2.33 -1.55
N ASP A 170 -13.63 -1.72 -2.07
CA ASP A 170 -13.46 -0.27 -2.06
C ASP A 170 -13.69 0.37 -3.45
N TRP A 171 -13.79 1.69 -3.47
CA TRP A 171 -13.84 2.51 -4.66
C TRP A 171 -12.67 3.46 -4.72
N ILE A 172 -12.12 3.65 -5.90
CA ILE A 172 -11.03 4.58 -6.14
C ILE A 172 -11.51 5.69 -7.08
N PHE A 173 -11.21 6.92 -6.70
CA PHE A 173 -11.39 8.11 -7.54
C PHE A 173 -10.00 8.57 -8.01
N ASP A 174 -9.79 8.70 -9.31
CA ASP A 174 -8.63 9.41 -9.83
C ASP A 174 -8.97 10.88 -10.00
N VAL A 175 -8.52 11.69 -9.04
CA VAL A 175 -8.84 13.12 -8.96
C VAL A 175 -7.70 13.94 -9.52
N SER A 176 -7.99 14.76 -10.55
CA SER A 176 -7.06 15.72 -11.12
C SER A 176 -6.96 16.95 -10.23
N ILE A 177 -5.82 17.13 -9.58
CA ILE A 177 -5.57 18.28 -8.70
C ILE A 177 -4.81 19.35 -9.48
N THR A 178 -5.43 20.50 -9.65
CA THR A 178 -4.84 21.64 -10.36
C THR A 178 -3.72 22.30 -9.55
N ALA A 179 -2.78 22.96 -10.24
CA ALA A 179 -1.59 23.55 -9.63
C ALA A 179 -1.89 24.67 -8.58
N ASN A 180 -3.08 25.26 -8.62
CA ASN A 180 -3.53 26.27 -7.67
C ASN A 180 -4.16 25.66 -6.38
N ARG A 181 -4.32 24.34 -6.33
CA ARG A 181 -4.88 23.60 -5.18
C ARG A 181 -3.90 22.57 -4.60
N PRO A 182 -2.63 22.96 -4.29
CA PRO A 182 -1.67 22.03 -3.70
C PRO A 182 -2.10 21.51 -2.32
N ASP A 183 -2.98 22.22 -1.64
CA ASP A 183 -3.61 21.83 -0.38
C ASP A 183 -4.46 20.57 -0.47
N CYS A 184 -4.93 20.23 -1.68
CA CYS A 184 -5.72 19.03 -1.97
C CYS A 184 -4.89 17.84 -2.49
N GLN A 185 -3.56 17.95 -2.57
CA GLN A 185 -2.67 16.85 -2.97
C GLN A 185 -2.43 15.84 -1.83
N SER A 186 -3.47 15.58 -1.04
CA SER A 186 -3.48 14.59 0.04
C SER A 186 -4.90 14.14 0.31
N ILE A 187 -5.03 12.97 0.95
CA ILE A 187 -6.36 12.44 1.34
C ILE A 187 -7.07 13.41 2.29
N TYR A 188 -6.36 13.89 3.32
CA TYR A 188 -6.94 14.83 4.29
C TYR A 188 -7.29 16.18 3.66
N GLY A 189 -6.44 16.69 2.75
CA GLY A 189 -6.71 17.91 2.01
C GLY A 189 -7.99 17.81 1.17
N LEU A 190 -8.17 16.71 0.45
CA LEU A 190 -9.39 16.45 -0.31
C LEU A 190 -10.59 16.19 0.61
N ALA A 191 -10.41 15.51 1.74
CA ALA A 191 -11.46 15.27 2.72
C ALA A 191 -12.07 16.56 3.26
N ARG A 192 -11.29 17.65 3.43
CA ARG A 192 -11.80 18.97 3.81
C ARG A 192 -12.78 19.52 2.77
N GLU A 193 -12.48 19.35 1.50
CA GLU A 193 -13.36 19.78 0.41
C GLU A 193 -14.62 18.93 0.34
N VAL A 194 -14.49 17.61 0.51
CA VAL A 194 -15.61 16.69 0.59
C VAL A 194 -16.52 17.04 1.77
N ALA A 195 -15.94 17.32 2.94
CA ALA A 195 -16.70 17.75 4.12
C ALA A 195 -17.52 19.02 3.84
N ALA A 196 -16.90 20.02 3.20
CA ALA A 196 -17.57 21.25 2.80
C ALA A 196 -18.66 21.00 1.74
N ALA A 197 -18.39 20.17 0.73
CA ALA A 197 -19.34 19.82 -0.33
C ALA A 197 -20.59 19.09 0.18
N LEU A 198 -20.43 18.31 1.26
CA LEU A 198 -21.50 17.54 1.87
C LEU A 198 -22.18 18.25 3.06
N ASP A 199 -21.70 19.42 3.45
CA ASP A 199 -22.11 20.15 4.67
C ASP A 199 -22.00 19.24 5.92
N LYS A 200 -20.89 18.50 6.02
CA LYS A 200 -20.57 17.58 7.12
C LYS A 200 -19.33 18.01 7.89
N PRO A 201 -19.22 17.68 9.16
CA PRO A 201 -18.01 17.97 9.92
C PRO A 201 -16.82 17.13 9.39
N LEU A 202 -15.65 17.75 9.35
CA LEU A 202 -14.37 17.05 9.20
C LEU A 202 -13.99 16.46 10.56
N LYS A 203 -13.62 15.19 10.58
CA LYS A 203 -13.11 14.51 11.78
C LYS A 203 -11.69 14.98 12.07
N GLU A 204 -11.41 15.22 13.35
CA GLU A 204 -10.06 15.56 13.81
C GLU A 204 -9.15 14.33 13.73
N ILE A 205 -7.87 14.58 13.41
CA ILE A 205 -6.84 13.54 13.42
C ILE A 205 -6.44 13.29 14.88
N ASP A 206 -6.46 12.04 15.31
CA ASP A 206 -5.90 11.67 16.61
C ASP A 206 -4.36 11.75 16.54
N LEU A 207 -3.80 12.73 17.24
CA LEU A 207 -2.37 12.97 17.36
C LEU A 207 -1.82 12.46 18.71
N SER A 208 -2.62 11.73 19.48
CA SER A 208 -2.19 11.20 20.77
C SER A 208 -1.14 10.09 20.59
N TYR A 209 -0.09 10.18 21.38
CA TYR A 209 0.93 9.15 21.50
C TYR A 209 1.48 9.10 22.91
N THR A 210 2.07 7.97 23.29
CA THR A 210 2.73 7.85 24.59
C THR A 210 4.17 8.32 24.45
N GLU A 211 4.50 9.43 25.12
CA GLU A 211 5.87 9.89 25.24
C GLU A 211 6.65 9.01 26.22
N THR A 212 7.94 8.85 25.96
CA THR A 212 8.86 8.21 26.89
C THR A 212 9.66 9.28 27.63
N ASP A 213 9.92 9.08 28.91
CA ASP A 213 10.71 10.00 29.75
C ASP A 213 12.23 9.96 29.43
N VAL A 214 12.62 9.34 28.33
CA VAL A 214 14.03 9.23 27.93
C VAL A 214 14.38 10.42 27.06
N GLU A 215 15.15 11.35 27.62
CA GLU A 215 15.75 12.42 26.83
C GLU A 215 16.83 11.85 25.90
N ASN A 216 16.80 12.24 24.63
CA ASN A 216 17.89 11.97 23.71
C ASN A 216 19.03 12.97 23.95
N GLU A 217 19.93 12.64 24.85
CA GLU A 217 21.12 13.43 25.12
C GLU A 217 22.03 13.44 23.89
N GLY A 218 21.97 14.50 23.11
CA GLY A 218 22.94 14.78 22.06
C GLY A 218 22.45 14.80 20.62
N PHE A 219 21.19 14.44 20.30
CA PHE A 219 20.67 14.69 18.97
C PHE A 219 20.30 16.18 18.79
N SER A 220 20.75 16.77 17.69
CA SER A 220 20.47 18.17 17.39
C SER A 220 20.20 18.43 15.92
N VAL A 221 19.41 19.45 15.63
CA VAL A 221 19.15 19.95 14.29
C VAL A 221 19.61 21.39 14.18
N THR A 222 20.38 21.70 13.14
CA THR A 222 20.82 23.06 12.81
C THR A 222 20.47 23.40 11.38
N VAL A 223 19.85 24.54 11.14
CA VAL A 223 19.61 25.07 9.80
C VAL A 223 20.54 26.27 9.60
N GLU A 224 21.56 26.13 8.73
CA GLU A 224 22.52 27.19 8.42
C GLU A 224 22.02 28.11 7.30
N ASP A 225 21.09 27.64 6.45
CA ASP A 225 20.49 28.43 5.37
C ASP A 225 18.95 28.49 5.55
N PRO A 226 18.45 29.38 6.42
CA PRO A 226 17.03 29.50 6.71
C PRO A 226 16.23 30.10 5.54
N ASP A 227 16.88 30.76 4.58
CA ASP A 227 16.23 31.30 3.39
C ASP A 227 15.78 30.17 2.45
N LEU A 228 16.56 29.09 2.34
CA LEU A 228 16.21 27.91 1.54
C LEU A 228 15.46 26.85 2.34
N CYS A 229 15.70 26.76 3.65
CA CYS A 229 14.99 25.85 4.54
C CYS A 229 14.42 26.59 5.76
N PRO A 230 13.26 27.24 5.64
CA PRO A 230 12.69 28.03 6.73
C PRO A 230 12.21 27.18 7.93
N ARG A 231 12.03 25.87 7.75
CA ARG A 231 11.65 24.95 8.83
C ARG A 231 12.16 23.55 8.56
N TYR A 232 12.76 22.95 9.58
CA TYR A 232 13.16 21.55 9.60
C TYR A 232 12.80 20.91 10.93
N ILE A 233 12.15 19.77 10.92
CA ILE A 233 11.84 18.97 12.08
C ILE A 233 12.58 17.63 11.91
N GLY A 234 13.43 17.32 12.87
CA GLY A 234 14.04 16.00 13.03
C GLY A 234 13.42 15.31 14.25
N HIS A 235 12.80 14.15 14.05
CA HIS A 235 12.25 13.34 15.11
C HIS A 235 13.04 12.05 15.24
N TYR A 236 13.71 11.85 16.37
CA TYR A 236 14.56 10.71 16.63
C TYR A 236 13.79 9.60 17.34
N VAL A 237 13.87 8.38 16.81
CA VAL A 237 13.21 7.19 17.35
C VAL A 237 14.25 6.09 17.52
N TYR A 238 14.26 5.43 18.66
CA TYR A 238 15.19 4.34 18.99
C TYR A 238 14.41 3.04 19.27
N ASP A 239 15.14 1.93 19.43
CA ASP A 239 14.58 0.58 19.59
C ASP A 239 13.64 0.18 18.45
N VAL A 240 13.93 0.66 17.24
CA VAL A 240 13.17 0.33 16.05
C VAL A 240 13.53 -1.08 15.59
N LYS A 241 12.52 -1.82 15.14
CA LYS A 241 12.68 -3.08 14.44
C LYS A 241 12.11 -2.96 13.04
N ILE A 242 12.97 -3.13 12.05
CA ILE A 242 12.54 -3.14 10.65
C ILE A 242 11.78 -4.43 10.36
N GLY A 243 10.71 -4.31 9.60
CA GLY A 243 9.84 -5.41 9.22
C GLY A 243 8.76 -4.98 8.24
N GLU A 244 7.84 -5.89 7.97
CA GLU A 244 6.68 -5.58 7.13
C GLU A 244 5.73 -4.61 7.81
N SER A 245 5.10 -3.77 7.00
CA SER A 245 4.02 -2.90 7.44
C SER A 245 2.75 -3.69 7.78
N PRO A 246 1.90 -3.17 8.67
CA PRO A 246 0.58 -3.75 8.90
C PRO A 246 -0.24 -3.81 7.59
N LEU A 247 -1.01 -4.88 7.42
CA LEU A 247 -1.77 -5.14 6.20
C LEU A 247 -2.67 -3.96 5.78
N TRP A 248 -3.30 -3.28 6.74
CA TRP A 248 -4.13 -2.12 6.46
C TRP A 248 -3.37 -0.97 5.79
N MET A 249 -2.10 -0.74 6.19
CA MET A 249 -1.23 0.29 5.61
C MET A 249 -0.75 -0.12 4.22
N LYS A 250 -0.32 -1.38 4.05
CA LYS A 250 0.08 -1.94 2.75
C LYS A 250 -1.04 -1.78 1.72
N ARG A 251 -2.27 -2.15 2.08
CA ARG A 251 -3.46 -2.00 1.21
C ARG A 251 -3.72 -0.57 0.80
N ARG A 252 -3.70 0.37 1.74
CA ARG A 252 -3.90 1.79 1.44
C ARG A 252 -2.85 2.33 0.50
N LEU A 253 -1.59 1.99 0.74
CA LEU A 253 -0.49 2.37 -0.14
C LEU A 253 -0.66 1.76 -1.54
N ALA A 254 -0.97 0.47 -1.64
CA ALA A 254 -1.23 -0.20 -2.92
C ALA A 254 -2.37 0.47 -3.70
N MET A 255 -3.47 0.83 -3.03
CA MET A 255 -4.61 1.51 -3.67
C MET A 255 -4.27 2.90 -4.22
N VAL A 256 -3.24 3.57 -3.71
CA VAL A 256 -2.75 4.86 -4.22
C VAL A 256 -1.50 4.74 -5.08
N GLY A 257 -1.17 3.50 -5.51
CA GLY A 257 -0.06 3.23 -6.43
C GLY A 257 1.33 3.24 -5.80
N ASN A 258 1.43 3.05 -4.48
CA ASN A 258 2.70 2.88 -3.78
C ASN A 258 2.90 1.41 -3.37
N ASN A 259 4.02 0.82 -3.78
CA ASN A 259 4.42 -0.49 -3.28
C ASN A 259 4.95 -0.38 -1.85
N SER A 260 4.65 -1.37 -1.02
CA SER A 260 5.22 -1.49 0.32
C SER A 260 6.69 -1.90 0.24
N ILE A 261 7.52 -1.31 1.10
CA ILE A 261 8.97 -1.59 1.17
C ILE A 261 9.33 -2.11 2.56
N SER A 262 9.09 -1.30 3.58
CA SER A 262 9.30 -1.64 5.00
C SER A 262 8.44 -0.72 5.87
N ASN A 263 8.18 -1.12 7.10
CA ASN A 263 7.37 -0.34 8.03
C ASN A 263 7.79 1.14 8.15
N ILE A 264 9.09 1.44 8.14
CA ILE A 264 9.60 2.81 8.28
C ILE A 264 9.39 3.61 6.99
N VAL A 265 9.73 3.04 5.84
CA VAL A 265 9.54 3.71 4.54
C VAL A 265 8.06 3.90 4.24
N ASP A 266 7.25 2.91 4.55
CA ASP A 266 5.81 2.97 4.33
C ASP A 266 5.13 4.02 5.22
N ILE A 267 5.59 4.22 6.47
CA ILE A 267 5.13 5.34 7.32
C ILE A 267 5.37 6.67 6.62
N THR A 268 6.55 6.91 6.05
CA THR A 268 6.84 8.17 5.35
C THR A 268 5.95 8.38 4.14
N ASN A 269 5.73 7.33 3.35
CA ASN A 269 4.83 7.34 2.20
C ASN A 269 3.37 7.54 2.61
N TYR A 270 2.94 6.86 3.68
CA TYR A 270 1.58 6.97 4.20
C TYR A 270 1.26 8.40 4.65
N ILE A 271 2.13 9.01 5.47
CA ILE A 271 1.97 10.40 5.93
C ILE A 271 1.96 11.39 4.75
N MET A 272 2.84 11.18 3.77
CA MET A 272 2.84 12.01 2.57
C MET A 272 1.51 11.92 1.80
N ARG A 273 0.94 10.71 1.65
CA ARG A 273 -0.36 10.52 0.98
C ARG A 273 -1.52 11.05 1.80
N GLU A 274 -1.50 10.82 3.12
CA GLU A 274 -2.59 11.23 4.01
C GLU A 274 -2.62 12.74 4.23
N LEU A 275 -1.47 13.36 4.59
CA LEU A 275 -1.38 14.75 5.01
C LEU A 275 -0.76 15.71 3.99
N GLY A 276 -0.12 15.19 2.94
CA GLY A 276 0.57 16.01 1.95
C GLY A 276 1.94 16.53 2.41
N GLN A 277 2.48 16.00 3.51
CA GLN A 277 3.82 16.34 3.99
C GLN A 277 4.82 15.29 3.53
N PRO A 278 5.70 15.60 2.56
CA PRO A 278 6.81 14.73 2.23
C PRO A 278 7.71 14.52 3.44
N MET A 279 8.09 13.27 3.67
CA MET A 279 8.98 12.88 4.77
C MET A 279 10.13 12.04 4.24
N HIS A 280 11.24 12.05 5.00
CA HIS A 280 12.34 11.13 4.81
C HIS A 280 12.70 10.46 6.14
N ALA A 281 13.36 9.30 6.06
CA ALA A 281 13.84 8.57 7.22
C ALA A 281 15.32 8.23 7.02
N PHE A 282 16.16 8.64 7.97
CA PHE A 282 17.58 8.31 8.01
C PHE A 282 17.84 7.22 9.04
N ASP A 283 18.71 6.28 8.71
CA ASP A 283 19.28 5.37 9.72
C ASP A 283 20.16 6.16 10.69
N GLY A 284 19.70 6.31 11.93
CA GLY A 284 20.38 7.07 12.96
C GLY A 284 21.77 6.52 13.31
N ASN A 285 22.01 5.23 13.07
CA ASN A 285 23.32 4.61 13.31
C ASN A 285 24.42 5.11 12.35
N PHE A 286 24.02 5.68 11.20
CA PHE A 286 24.95 6.21 10.19
C PHE A 286 25.07 7.73 10.19
N LEU A 287 24.34 8.43 11.11
CA LEU A 287 24.46 9.87 11.28
C LEU A 287 25.64 10.22 12.20
N GLU A 288 26.77 10.59 11.61
CA GLU A 288 27.97 10.97 12.37
C GLU A 288 27.75 12.24 13.21
N GLY A 289 28.11 12.16 14.49
CA GLY A 289 27.94 13.28 15.44
C GLY A 289 26.50 13.45 15.96
N ASN A 290 25.61 12.50 15.70
CA ASN A 290 24.22 12.46 16.18
C ASN A 290 23.46 13.78 15.93
N LYS A 291 23.57 14.31 14.72
CA LYS A 291 22.96 15.59 14.34
C LYS A 291 22.59 15.65 12.87
N ILE A 292 21.71 16.58 12.57
CA ILE A 292 21.37 17.03 11.23
C ILE A 292 21.79 18.49 11.06
N VAL A 293 22.44 18.79 9.95
CA VAL A 293 22.82 20.14 9.55
C VAL A 293 22.32 20.42 8.13
N VAL A 294 21.36 21.31 8.01
CA VAL A 294 20.85 21.74 6.69
C VAL A 294 21.65 22.96 6.23
N ARG A 295 22.41 22.81 5.16
CA ARG A 295 23.34 23.84 4.66
C ARG A 295 23.50 23.78 3.15
N ARG A 296 24.13 24.79 2.57
CA ARG A 296 24.63 24.68 1.19
C ARG A 296 25.79 23.69 1.13
N ALA A 297 25.86 22.97 0.02
CA ALA A 297 27.01 22.10 -0.24
C ALA A 297 28.29 22.90 -0.42
N LYS A 298 29.43 22.26 -0.16
CA LYS A 298 30.75 22.81 -0.50
C LYS A 298 31.05 22.51 -1.96
N GLN A 299 31.83 23.39 -2.60
CA GLN A 299 32.23 23.15 -3.98
C GLN A 299 33.00 21.84 -4.14
N GLY A 300 32.53 20.97 -5.04
CA GLY A 300 33.13 19.65 -5.29
C GLY A 300 32.80 18.58 -4.25
N GLU A 301 31.91 18.86 -3.30
CA GLU A 301 31.40 17.86 -2.36
C GLU A 301 30.60 16.80 -3.11
N LYS A 302 30.68 15.55 -2.69
CA LYS A 302 30.04 14.43 -3.41
C LYS A 302 29.00 13.73 -2.55
N ILE A 303 27.98 13.21 -3.22
CA ILE A 303 26.96 12.35 -2.62
C ILE A 303 26.57 11.24 -3.61
N VAL A 304 26.35 10.03 -3.10
CA VAL A 304 25.67 8.96 -3.83
C VAL A 304 24.24 8.88 -3.31
N THR A 305 23.26 9.03 -4.19
CA THR A 305 21.84 9.00 -3.87
C THR A 305 21.28 7.57 -3.86
N LEU A 306 20.03 7.39 -3.35
CA LEU A 306 19.38 6.08 -3.23
C LEU A 306 19.20 5.35 -4.57
N ASP A 307 19.25 6.05 -5.69
CA ASP A 307 19.24 5.49 -7.05
C ASP A 307 20.65 5.13 -7.56
N GLU A 308 21.65 5.08 -6.65
CA GLU A 308 23.04 4.73 -6.89
C GLU A 308 23.81 5.71 -7.83
N ASN A 309 23.25 6.87 -8.11
CA ASN A 309 23.93 7.90 -8.90
C ASN A 309 24.86 8.75 -8.02
N GLU A 310 26.12 8.98 -8.49
CA GLU A 310 27.07 9.90 -7.87
C GLU A 310 26.91 11.31 -8.43
N PHE A 311 26.78 12.29 -7.55
CA PHE A 311 26.70 13.71 -7.90
C PHE A 311 27.85 14.48 -7.27
N GLU A 312 28.48 15.35 -8.09
CA GLU A 312 29.39 16.38 -7.59
C GLU A 312 28.60 17.68 -7.40
N LEU A 313 28.64 18.23 -6.21
CA LEU A 313 27.79 19.32 -5.76
C LEU A 313 28.51 20.66 -5.89
N THR A 314 27.70 21.70 -6.03
CA THR A 314 28.12 23.10 -6.03
C THR A 314 27.50 23.83 -4.83
N THR A 315 27.93 25.06 -4.58
CA THR A 315 27.38 25.92 -3.52
C THR A 315 25.90 26.32 -3.76
N ASP A 316 25.33 26.00 -4.91
CA ASP A 316 23.91 26.25 -5.21
C ASP A 316 23.01 25.14 -4.71
N ASN A 317 23.58 23.96 -4.40
CA ASN A 317 22.81 22.84 -3.90
C ASN A 317 22.59 22.92 -2.39
N LEU A 318 21.35 22.76 -1.95
CA LEU A 318 21.02 22.58 -0.54
C LEU A 318 21.14 21.09 -0.19
N VAL A 319 21.83 20.81 0.89
CA VAL A 319 22.04 19.44 1.38
C VAL A 319 21.64 19.31 2.84
N ILE A 320 21.19 18.11 3.17
CA ILE A 320 21.04 17.66 4.54
C ILE A 320 22.31 16.88 4.86
N CYS A 321 22.99 17.28 5.91
CA CYS A 321 24.24 16.68 6.36
C CYS A 321 24.08 16.08 7.75
N ASP A 322 24.93 15.11 8.07
CA ASP A 322 25.24 14.77 9.45
C ASP A 322 26.33 15.71 9.99
N GLY A 323 27.11 15.30 10.99
CA GLY A 323 28.21 16.08 11.53
C GLY A 323 29.41 16.24 10.61
N VAL A 324 29.49 15.48 9.52
CA VAL A 324 30.69 15.33 8.69
C VAL A 324 30.39 15.48 7.19
N LYS A 325 29.33 14.84 6.68
CA LYS A 325 29.09 14.64 5.25
C LYS A 325 27.61 14.85 4.87
N PRO A 326 27.32 15.08 3.57
CA PRO A 326 25.95 15.06 3.05
C PRO A 326 25.31 13.67 3.19
N VAL A 327 24.06 13.63 3.62
CA VAL A 327 23.23 12.44 3.74
C VAL A 327 21.96 12.51 2.89
N ALA A 328 21.61 13.69 2.36
CA ALA A 328 20.57 13.85 1.36
C ALA A 328 20.74 15.13 0.54
N LEU A 329 20.18 15.13 -0.69
CA LEU A 329 19.87 16.34 -1.45
C LEU A 329 18.51 16.85 -0.96
N ALA A 330 18.49 18.03 -0.37
CA ALA A 330 17.30 18.57 0.31
C ALA A 330 16.10 18.68 -0.63
N GLY A 331 15.00 18.04 -0.27
CA GLY A 331 13.77 18.03 -1.04
C GLY A 331 13.81 17.26 -2.37
N ILE A 332 14.91 16.54 -2.66
CA ILE A 332 15.11 15.81 -3.92
C ILE A 332 15.25 14.32 -3.68
N MET A 333 16.33 13.89 -2.99
CA MET A 333 16.62 12.46 -2.83
C MET A 333 17.51 12.20 -1.61
N GLY A 334 17.23 11.14 -0.89
CA GLY A 334 18.07 10.62 0.19
C GLY A 334 19.42 10.09 -0.31
N GLY A 335 20.42 10.09 0.55
CA GLY A 335 21.73 9.50 0.28
C GLY A 335 21.77 8.02 0.64
N LEU A 336 22.46 7.22 -0.17
CA LEU A 336 22.67 5.79 0.05
C LEU A 336 23.41 5.50 1.37
N ASN A 337 24.19 6.47 1.86
CA ASN A 337 24.99 6.36 3.07
C ASN A 337 24.21 6.46 4.40
N SER A 338 22.91 6.75 4.33
CA SER A 338 21.99 6.86 5.48
C SER A 338 20.66 6.14 5.27
N GLU A 339 20.63 5.22 4.31
CA GLU A 339 19.49 4.40 3.96
C GLU A 339 19.02 3.51 5.13
N ILE A 340 17.72 3.34 5.27
CA ILE A 340 17.12 2.38 6.20
C ILE A 340 17.43 0.95 5.73
N ARG A 341 17.94 0.11 6.62
CA ARG A 341 18.33 -1.28 6.37
C ARG A 341 17.69 -2.21 7.38
N ASP A 342 17.71 -3.51 7.12
CA ASP A 342 17.17 -4.53 8.04
C ASP A 342 17.84 -4.50 9.44
N THR A 343 19.03 -3.95 9.53
CA THR A 343 19.81 -3.80 10.78
C THR A 343 19.58 -2.48 11.50
N THR A 344 18.76 -1.57 10.94
CA THR A 344 18.47 -0.26 11.52
C THR A 344 17.73 -0.42 12.86
N THR A 345 18.24 0.21 13.90
CA THR A 345 17.66 0.21 15.24
C THR A 345 17.27 1.60 15.72
N THR A 346 17.77 2.63 15.06
CA THR A 346 17.45 4.02 15.34
C THR A 346 17.12 4.74 14.04
N VAL A 347 16.09 5.58 14.07
CA VAL A 347 15.61 6.32 12.90
C VAL A 347 15.48 7.79 13.24
N THR A 348 15.93 8.65 12.33
CA THR A 348 15.61 10.07 12.36
C THR A 348 14.64 10.37 11.23
N PHE A 349 13.39 10.69 11.60
CA PHE A 349 12.42 11.18 10.62
C PHE A 349 12.65 12.65 10.34
N GLU A 350 12.52 13.01 9.07
CA GLU A 350 12.54 14.39 8.58
C GLU A 350 11.13 14.82 8.17
N ALA A 351 10.75 16.03 8.61
CA ALA A 351 9.67 16.78 7.99
C ALA A 351 10.14 18.23 7.80
N ALA A 352 10.31 18.63 6.57
CA ALA A 352 10.92 19.92 6.26
C ALA A 352 10.07 20.75 5.28
N LYS A 353 10.29 22.06 5.33
CA LYS A 353 9.82 23.01 4.33
C LYS A 353 11.04 23.61 3.63
N PHE A 354 11.14 23.35 2.34
CA PHE A 354 12.13 23.96 1.47
C PHE A 354 11.50 25.04 0.60
N MET A 355 12.26 26.05 0.25
CA MET A 355 11.85 27.05 -0.73
C MET A 355 11.89 26.44 -2.13
N ARG A 356 11.00 26.92 -3.00
CA ARG A 356 10.75 26.32 -4.32
C ARG A 356 11.82 26.69 -5.35
N ASP A 357 12.57 27.73 -5.16
CA ASP A 357 13.49 28.31 -6.16
C ASP A 357 14.84 27.59 -6.19
#